data_ae366ad88c7be0d1336f2bc243099981
#
_entry.id   ae366ad88c7be0d1336f2bc243099981
#
_cell.length_a   1.000
_cell.length_b   1.000
_cell.length_c   1.000
_cell.angle_alpha   90.00
_cell.angle_beta   90.00
_cell.angle_gamma   90.00
#
_symmetry.space_group_name_H-M   'P 1'
#
loop_
_entity.id
_entity.type
_entity.pdbx_description
1 polymer ?
#
loop_
_entity_poly.entity_id
_entity_poly.type
_entity_poly.pdbx_seq_one_letter_code
_entity_poly.pdbx_strand_id
1 'polypeptide(L)' 'MITAVTAGIDLGAKTVKVVVLRGKEVIGRGIATTGLDQKESAEKAFKAALKEAKMDQKDILEK' A
#
# COMPACT_ATOMS: atom_id res chain seq x y z
N MET A 1 -22.82 -8.86 1.71
CA MET A 1 -21.68 -9.02 0.80
C MET A 1 -20.40 -8.56 1.49
N ILE A 2 -19.36 -9.37 1.42
CA ILE A 2 -18.07 -9.02 2.03
C ILE A 2 -17.23 -8.27 1.01
N THR A 3 -16.78 -7.10 1.37
CA THR A 3 -15.91 -6.31 0.51
C THR A 3 -14.46 -6.61 0.88
N ALA A 4 -13.70 -7.15 -0.06
CA ALA A 4 -12.30 -7.47 0.17
C ALA A 4 -11.46 -6.20 0.21
N VAL A 5 -10.49 -6.18 1.12
CA VAL A 5 -9.49 -5.12 1.21
C VAL A 5 -8.21 -5.65 0.58
N THR A 6 -7.72 -4.95 -0.42
CA THR A 6 -6.51 -5.36 -1.15
C THR A 6 -5.51 -4.22 -1.18
N ALA A 7 -4.28 -4.54 -1.52
CA ALA A 7 -3.22 -3.54 -1.67
C ALA A 7 -2.53 -3.72 -3.03
N GLY A 8 -2.37 -2.63 -3.75
CA GLY A 8 -1.63 -2.61 -5.00
C GLY A 8 -0.33 -1.87 -4.82
N ILE A 9 0.74 -2.36 -5.43
CA ILE A 9 2.06 -1.75 -5.35
C ILE A 9 2.53 -1.42 -6.76
N ASP A 10 2.90 -0.16 -6.96
CA ASP A 10 3.45 0.32 -8.22
C ASP A 10 4.91 0.70 -7.99
N LEU A 11 5.81 -0.01 -8.67
CA LEU A 11 7.25 0.22 -8.54
C LEU A 11 7.74 1.06 -9.71
N GLY A 12 8.00 2.34 -9.44
CA GLY A 12 8.58 3.23 -10.43
C GLY A 12 10.10 3.31 -10.29
N ALA A 13 10.73 4.03 -11.21
CA ALA A 13 12.18 4.16 -11.21
C ALA A 13 12.71 4.93 -9.98
N LYS A 14 11.93 5.89 -9.51
CA LYS A 14 12.34 6.75 -8.39
C LYS A 14 11.40 6.71 -7.20
N THR A 15 10.22 6.12 -7.37
CA THR A 15 9.22 6.10 -6.32
C THR A 15 8.51 4.76 -6.26
N VAL A 16 8.02 4.44 -5.08
CA VAL A 16 7.16 3.29 -4.84
C VAL A 16 5.83 3.84 -4.35
N LYS A 17 4.75 3.44 -4.99
CA LYS A 17 3.40 3.84 -4.59
C LYS A 17 2.64 2.62 -4.13
N VAL A 18 1.95 2.75 -3.01
CA VAL A 18 1.09 1.69 -2.49
C VAL A 18 -0.31 2.25 -2.33
N VAL A 19 -1.29 1.51 -2.81
CA VAL A 19 -2.68 1.90 -2.73
C VAL A 19 -3.45 0.80 -2.01
N VAL A 20 -4.22 1.18 -1.00
CA VAL A 20 -5.10 0.25 -0.30
C VAL A 20 -6.51 0.49 -0.78
N LEU A 21 -7.16 -0.58 -1.21
CA LEU A 21 -8.48 -0.54 -1.82
C LEU A 21 -9.48 -1.36 -1.01
N ARG A 22 -10.69 -0.84 -0.89
CA ARG A 22 -11.82 -1.61 -0.39
C ARG A 22 -12.81 -1.74 -1.55
N GLY A 23 -12.90 -2.94 -2.12
CA GLY A 23 -13.63 -3.12 -3.36
C GLY A 23 -12.97 -2.29 -4.47
N LYS A 24 -13.67 -1.30 -4.96
CA LYS A 24 -13.15 -0.39 -6.00
C LYS A 24 -12.76 0.98 -5.46
N GLU A 25 -12.87 1.18 -4.16
CA GLU A 25 -12.59 2.47 -3.54
C GLU A 25 -11.20 2.52 -2.94
N VAL A 26 -10.46 3.58 -3.25
CA VAL A 26 -9.15 3.83 -2.66
C VAL A 26 -9.37 4.42 -1.27
N ILE A 27 -8.93 3.70 -0.24
CA ILE A 27 -9.09 4.14 1.15
C ILE A 27 -7.79 4.61 1.79
N GLY A 28 -6.67 4.34 1.15
CA GLY A 28 -5.38 4.82 1.66
C GLY A 28 -4.31 4.74 0.58
N ARG A 29 -3.32 5.62 0.67
CA ARG A 29 -2.21 5.67 -0.26
C ARG A 29 -0.93 5.97 0.49
N GLY A 30 0.16 5.38 0.02
CA GLY A 30 1.48 5.68 0.55
C GLY A 30 2.48 5.80 -0.58
N ILE A 31 3.44 6.69 -0.43
CA ILE A 31 4.49 6.93 -1.41
C ILE A 31 5.82 6.98 -0.68
N ALA A 32 6.82 6.30 -1.22
CA ALA A 32 8.17 6.37 -0.71
C ALA A 32 9.15 6.53 -1.87
N THR A 33 10.25 7.22 -1.64
CA THR A 33 11.30 7.35 -2.64
C THR A 33 12.08 6.03 -2.69
N THR A 34 12.31 5.54 -3.90
CA THR A 34 13.11 4.33 -4.08
C THR A 34 14.55 4.64 -3.72
N GLY A 35 15.07 3.95 -2.70
CA GLY A 35 16.45 4.12 -2.27
C GLY A 35 17.32 2.97 -2.73
N LEU A 36 18.36 2.67 -1.95
CA LEU A 36 19.25 1.56 -2.22
C LEU A 36 18.57 0.21 -2.09
N ASP A 37 17.55 0.14 -1.25
CA ASP A 37 16.79 -1.08 -1.01
C ASP A 37 15.33 -0.86 -1.38
N GLN A 38 14.91 -1.42 -2.51
CA GLN A 38 13.54 -1.31 -2.99
C GLN A 38 12.54 -1.97 -2.05
N LYS A 39 12.96 -3.05 -1.40
CA LYS A 39 12.09 -3.76 -0.49
C LYS A 39 11.74 -2.89 0.71
N GLU A 40 12.74 -2.20 1.26
CA GLU A 40 12.52 -1.30 2.37
C GLU A 40 11.62 -0.14 1.98
N SER A 41 11.83 0.42 0.79
CA SER A 41 11.00 1.52 0.27
C SER A 41 9.55 1.07 0.11
N ALA A 42 9.34 -0.13 -0.41
CA ALA A 42 8.00 -0.69 -0.57
C ALA A 42 7.31 -0.87 0.79
N GLU A 43 8.04 -1.34 1.79
CA GLU A 43 7.49 -1.51 3.13
C GLU A 43 7.08 -0.17 3.74
N LYS A 44 7.90 0.85 3.56
CA LYS A 44 7.57 2.19 4.07
C LYS A 44 6.31 2.74 3.42
N ALA A 45 6.20 2.59 2.10
CA ALA A 45 5.02 3.05 1.38
C ALA A 45 3.78 2.27 1.80
N PHE A 46 3.93 0.97 2.01
CA PHE A 46 2.82 0.13 2.44
C PHE A 46 2.33 0.53 3.84
N LYS A 47 3.26 0.73 4.77
CA LYS A 47 2.90 1.16 6.12
C LYS A 47 2.21 2.53 6.11
N ALA A 48 2.69 3.44 5.27
CA ALA A 48 2.07 4.75 5.15
C ALA A 48 0.63 4.64 4.61
N ALA A 49 0.42 3.78 3.62
CA ALA A 49 -0.91 3.56 3.05
C ALA A 49 -1.86 2.94 4.07
N LEU A 50 -1.37 1.98 4.87
CA LEU A 50 -2.17 1.36 5.93
C LEU A 50 -2.56 2.38 6.99
N LYS A 51 -1.62 3.23 7.37
CA LYS A 51 -1.89 4.27 8.36
C LYS A 51 -2.96 5.23 7.87
N GLU A 52 -2.90 5.64 6.62
CA GLU A 52 -3.90 6.52 6.03
C GLU A 52 -5.27 5.83 5.97
N ALA A 53 -5.29 4.54 5.65
CA ALA A 53 -6.52 3.76 5.61
C ALA A 53 -7.02 3.37 7.02
N LYS A 54 -6.23 3.61 8.06
CA LYS A 54 -6.50 3.22 9.44
C LYS A 54 -6.69 1.73 9.58
N MET A 55 -5.83 0.98 8.92
CA MET A 55 -5.87 -0.48 8.90
C MET A 55 -4.54 -1.07 9.29
N ASP A 56 -4.58 -2.32 9.72
CA ASP A 56 -3.38 -3.11 9.98
C ASP A 56 -3.11 -4.02 8.78
N GLN A 57 -1.86 -4.49 8.68
CA GLN A 57 -1.46 -5.38 7.61
C GLN A 57 -2.33 -6.66 7.57
N LYS A 58 -2.76 -7.13 8.72
CA LYS A 58 -3.60 -8.33 8.81
C LYS A 58 -4.99 -8.14 8.24
N ASP A 59 -5.42 -6.89 8.03
CA ASP A 59 -6.71 -6.59 7.44
C ASP A 59 -6.71 -6.72 5.92
N ILE A 60 -5.52 -6.86 5.34
CA ILE A 60 -5.36 -7.00 3.89
C ILE A 60 -5.49 -8.47 3.52
N LEU A 61 -6.48 -8.80 2.69
CA LEU A 61 -6.70 -10.16 2.24
C LEU A 61 -5.74 -10.57 1.12
N GLU A 62 -5.33 -9.61 0.30
CA GLU A 62 -4.46 -9.86 -0.84
C GLU A 62 -3.49 -8.71 -1.03
N LYS A 63 -2.30 -9.05 -1.46
CA LYS A 63 -1.28 -8.06 -1.79
C LYS A 63 -0.91 -8.15 -3.26
#